data_f3f1248141d8f81b32347b596016f346
#
_entry.id   f3f1248141d8f81b32347b596016f346
#
_cell.length_a   1.000
_cell.length_b   1.000
_cell.length_c   1.000
_cell.angle_alpha   90.00
_cell.angle_beta   90.00
_cell.angle_gamma   90.00
#
_symmetry.space_group_name_H-M   'P 1'
#
loop_
_entity.id
_entity.type
_entity.pdbx_description
1 polymer ?
#
loop_
_entity_poly.entity_id
_entity_poly.type
_entity_poly.pdbx_seq_one_letter_code
_entity_poly.pdbx_strand_id
1 'polypeptide(L)'
;MFFLRMITRSFTRQLRRRLLIALTVCLSATVSVSMLGVVFDVGDKLNAELSTYGSNITVQPKADAVVSDLYNTESGGATSTSDPTAFLKESDAAKIKTIFWSFNITSFAPQLNIHATVNGTNVPVVGTWFNKNLKISTGETTVVGVEGMRSWWQLDGKWPKDDSDQGVIGKTLASELGVTTGDTITLNKTTASGKKNEQKIKLTGVYDSGDEDNGSLYIASSTAQVLADLPDSVDKIEVKALTTPENDLARKAAANPAALSQEEWETWYCTAYPSSIAYQIEEVIPGAVAKQV
;
A
#
# COMPACT_ATOMS: atom_id res chain seq x y z
N MET A 1 -8.86 -5.22 -68.15
CA MET A 1 -9.70 -6.42 -67.89
C MET A 1 -8.91 -7.74 -67.94
N PHE A 2 -7.82 -7.87 -68.70
CA PHE A 2 -7.05 -9.12 -68.80
C PHE A 2 -6.35 -9.52 -67.45
N PHE A 3 -5.77 -8.59 -66.74
CA PHE A 3 -5.04 -8.80 -65.51
C PHE A 3 -5.94 -9.36 -64.36
N LEU A 4 -7.14 -8.82 -64.25
CA LEU A 4 -8.11 -9.28 -63.24
C LEU A 4 -8.61 -10.73 -63.51
N ARG A 5 -8.76 -11.08 -64.79
CA ARG A 5 -9.15 -12.43 -65.24
C ARG A 5 -8.05 -13.46 -65.02
N MET A 6 -6.79 -13.02 -65.11
CA MET A 6 -5.61 -13.84 -64.86
C MET A 6 -5.47 -14.16 -63.36
N ILE A 7 -5.70 -13.15 -62.49
CA ILE A 7 -5.68 -13.30 -61.03
C ILE A 7 -6.80 -14.23 -60.57
N THR A 8 -8.04 -14.03 -61.03
CA THR A 8 -9.18 -14.88 -60.65
C THR A 8 -9.00 -16.29 -61.10
N ARG A 9 -8.49 -16.56 -62.31
CA ARG A 9 -8.20 -17.91 -62.81
C ARG A 9 -7.04 -18.61 -62.06
N SER A 10 -6.05 -17.84 -61.65
CA SER A 10 -4.95 -18.33 -60.81
C SER A 10 -5.48 -18.69 -59.37
N PHE A 11 -6.44 -17.95 -58.88
CA PHE A 11 -7.06 -18.22 -57.56
C PHE A 11 -7.90 -19.47 -57.57
N THR A 12 -8.70 -19.72 -58.59
CA THR A 12 -9.63 -20.85 -58.63
C THR A 12 -8.95 -22.19 -58.93
N ARG A 13 -7.80 -22.23 -59.60
CA ARG A 13 -7.11 -23.43 -60.08
C ARG A 13 -6.44 -24.23 -58.93
N GLN A 14 -6.17 -23.60 -57.76
CA GLN A 14 -5.59 -24.28 -56.58
C GLN A 14 -6.32 -23.91 -55.30
N LEU A 15 -7.63 -23.74 -55.36
CA LEU A 15 -8.45 -23.24 -54.27
C LEU A 15 -8.28 -24.06 -52.98
N ARG A 16 -8.27 -25.38 -53.06
CA ARG A 16 -8.10 -26.26 -51.90
C ARG A 16 -6.76 -26.06 -51.20
N ARG A 17 -5.66 -25.96 -51.95
CA ARG A 17 -4.32 -25.79 -51.37
C ARG A 17 -4.17 -24.40 -50.72
N ARG A 18 -4.72 -23.35 -51.33
CA ARG A 18 -4.71 -21.99 -50.81
C ARG A 18 -5.61 -21.84 -49.59
N LEU A 19 -6.75 -22.52 -49.62
CA LEU A 19 -7.69 -22.54 -48.46
C LEU A 19 -7.06 -23.22 -47.24
N LEU A 20 -6.31 -24.32 -47.45
CA LEU A 20 -5.55 -24.97 -46.38
C LEU A 20 -4.46 -24.04 -45.82
N ILE A 21 -3.71 -23.35 -46.67
CA ILE A 21 -2.68 -22.39 -46.22
C ILE A 21 -3.32 -21.23 -45.47
N ALA A 22 -4.41 -20.66 -45.98
CA ALA A 22 -5.13 -19.60 -45.30
C ALA A 22 -5.66 -20.04 -43.91
N LEU A 23 -6.18 -21.26 -43.84
CA LEU A 23 -6.70 -21.83 -42.61
C LEU A 23 -5.60 -22.07 -41.58
N THR A 24 -4.43 -22.58 -41.99
CA THR A 24 -3.28 -22.77 -41.10
C THR A 24 -2.71 -21.40 -40.59
N VAL A 25 -2.63 -20.41 -41.46
CA VAL A 25 -2.18 -19.06 -41.05
C VAL A 25 -3.19 -18.39 -40.11
N CYS A 26 -4.48 -18.49 -40.43
CA CYS A 26 -5.54 -18.00 -39.51
C CYS A 26 -5.47 -18.67 -38.15
N LEU A 27 -5.34 -20.00 -38.13
CA LEU A 27 -5.29 -20.77 -36.88
C LEU A 27 -4.06 -20.40 -36.05
N SER A 28 -2.90 -20.28 -36.68
CA SER A 28 -1.67 -19.85 -36.01
C SER A 28 -1.77 -18.41 -35.49
N ALA A 29 -2.29 -17.48 -36.28
CA ALA A 29 -2.49 -16.11 -35.86
C ALA A 29 -3.51 -16.02 -34.69
N THR A 30 -4.61 -16.76 -34.75
CA THR A 30 -5.62 -16.78 -33.68
C THR A 30 -5.03 -17.30 -32.37
N VAL A 31 -4.27 -18.38 -32.41
CA VAL A 31 -3.60 -18.92 -31.20
C VAL A 31 -2.63 -17.91 -30.63
N SER A 32 -1.80 -17.28 -31.47
CA SER A 32 -0.82 -16.29 -30.99
C SER A 32 -1.50 -15.05 -30.38
N VAL A 33 -2.55 -14.52 -30.99
CA VAL A 33 -3.29 -13.36 -30.47
C VAL A 33 -4.04 -13.73 -29.19
N SER A 34 -4.66 -14.92 -29.14
CA SER A 34 -5.34 -15.39 -27.94
C SER A 34 -4.37 -15.57 -26.76
N MET A 35 -3.18 -16.10 -27.03
CA MET A 35 -2.16 -16.30 -25.99
C MET A 35 -1.62 -14.98 -25.45
N LEU A 36 -1.37 -14.01 -26.33
CA LEU A 36 -1.02 -12.65 -25.94
C LEU A 36 -2.14 -11.97 -25.15
N GLY A 37 -3.39 -12.09 -25.59
CA GLY A 37 -4.55 -11.54 -24.89
C GLY A 37 -4.69 -12.09 -23.47
N VAL A 38 -4.53 -13.40 -23.28
CA VAL A 38 -4.58 -14.02 -21.95
C VAL A 38 -3.44 -13.52 -21.06
N VAL A 39 -2.23 -13.40 -21.59
CA VAL A 39 -1.07 -12.90 -20.81
C VAL A 39 -1.30 -11.47 -20.33
N PHE A 40 -1.80 -10.59 -21.20
CA PHE A 40 -2.10 -9.21 -20.81
C PHE A 40 -3.29 -9.12 -19.85
N ASP A 41 -4.39 -9.82 -20.11
CA ASP A 41 -5.61 -9.79 -19.28
C ASP A 41 -5.35 -10.36 -17.87
N VAL A 42 -4.59 -11.44 -17.77
CA VAL A 42 -4.19 -12.02 -16.47
C VAL A 42 -3.24 -11.09 -15.72
N GLY A 43 -2.28 -10.48 -16.42
CA GLY A 43 -1.36 -9.50 -15.82
C GLY A 43 -2.10 -8.29 -15.28
N ASP A 44 -3.02 -7.72 -16.04
CA ASP A 44 -3.81 -6.56 -15.64
C ASP A 44 -4.78 -6.89 -14.48
N LYS A 45 -5.42 -8.09 -14.51
CA LYS A 45 -6.27 -8.54 -13.41
C LYS A 45 -5.49 -8.80 -12.13
N LEU A 46 -4.34 -9.47 -12.20
CA LEU A 46 -3.50 -9.67 -11.02
C LEU A 46 -3.02 -8.35 -10.43
N ASN A 47 -2.60 -7.40 -11.27
CA ASN A 47 -2.22 -6.06 -10.80
C ASN A 47 -3.41 -5.30 -10.17
N ALA A 48 -4.59 -5.39 -10.77
CA ALA A 48 -5.80 -4.76 -10.23
C ALA A 48 -6.22 -5.41 -8.90
N GLU A 49 -6.19 -6.74 -8.80
CA GLU A 49 -6.52 -7.47 -7.58
C GLU A 49 -5.50 -7.21 -6.47
N LEU A 50 -4.19 -7.28 -6.76
CA LEU A 50 -3.15 -6.96 -5.79
C LEU A 50 -3.20 -5.49 -5.35
N SER A 51 -3.55 -4.56 -6.24
CA SER A 51 -3.74 -3.15 -5.87
C SER A 51 -5.00 -2.89 -5.04
N THR A 52 -5.95 -3.83 -5.03
CA THR A 52 -7.17 -3.72 -4.23
C THR A 52 -6.89 -4.04 -2.75
N TYR A 53 -5.92 -4.89 -2.45
CA TYR A 53 -5.59 -5.36 -1.10
C TYR A 53 -4.64 -4.46 -0.29
N GLY A 54 -4.70 -3.16 -0.47
CA GLY A 54 -4.02 -2.21 0.42
C GLY A 54 -2.66 -1.73 -0.07
N SER A 55 -1.70 -1.66 0.85
CA SER A 55 -0.33 -1.26 0.55
C SER A 55 0.46 -2.44 -0.04
N ASN A 56 1.30 -2.14 -1.02
CA ASN A 56 2.26 -3.10 -1.58
C ASN A 56 3.71 -2.78 -1.20
N ILE A 57 3.94 -1.66 -0.51
CA ILE A 57 5.24 -1.30 0.06
C ILE A 57 5.00 -0.81 1.48
N THR A 58 5.80 -1.32 2.42
CA THR A 58 5.83 -0.86 3.81
C THR A 58 7.18 -0.23 4.11
N VAL A 59 7.15 0.98 4.67
CA VAL A 59 8.33 1.74 5.09
C VAL A 59 8.41 1.70 6.61
N GLN A 60 9.54 1.26 7.15
CA GLN A 60 9.76 1.08 8.59
C GLN A 60 11.08 1.72 9.02
N PRO A 61 11.29 2.04 10.30
CA PRO A 61 12.60 2.42 10.81
C PRO A 61 13.63 1.30 10.60
N LYS A 62 14.84 1.65 10.26
CA LYS A 62 15.92 0.69 9.99
C LYS A 62 16.20 -0.26 11.17
N ALA A 63 16.05 0.22 12.40
CA ALA A 63 16.21 -0.58 13.61
C ALA A 63 15.19 -1.72 13.69
N ASP A 64 13.91 -1.43 13.42
CA ASP A 64 12.82 -2.42 13.46
C ASP A 64 12.93 -3.46 12.34
N ALA A 65 13.39 -3.03 11.16
CA ALA A 65 13.62 -3.93 10.04
C ALA A 65 14.69 -4.98 10.36
N VAL A 66 15.77 -4.59 11.04
CA VAL A 66 16.85 -5.51 11.46
C VAL A 66 16.36 -6.50 12.51
N VAL A 67 15.56 -6.05 13.46
CA VAL A 67 15.01 -6.92 14.51
C VAL A 67 14.05 -7.94 13.93
N SER A 68 13.14 -7.54 13.05
CA SER A 68 12.19 -8.47 12.40
C SER A 68 12.89 -9.52 11.53
N ASP A 69 13.93 -9.15 10.81
CA ASP A 69 14.71 -10.06 9.97
C ASP A 69 15.55 -11.06 10.81
N LEU A 70 16.00 -10.66 12.00
CA LEU A 70 16.82 -11.52 12.88
C LEU A 70 15.99 -12.58 13.61
N TYR A 71 14.73 -12.28 13.94
CA TYR A 71 13.92 -13.15 14.77
C TYR A 71 12.88 -13.93 14.01
N ASN A 72 12.62 -13.64 12.71
CA ASN A 72 11.69 -14.33 11.81
C ASN A 72 10.50 -15.00 12.56
N THR A 73 9.92 -14.26 13.49
CA THR A 73 8.85 -14.75 14.34
C THR A 73 7.54 -14.45 13.64
N GLU A 74 7.04 -15.46 12.90
CA GLU A 74 5.63 -15.63 12.60
C GLU A 74 4.86 -15.82 13.92
N SER A 75 4.71 -14.77 14.68
CA SER A 75 3.83 -14.81 15.88
C SER A 75 3.38 -13.40 16.17
N GLY A 76 2.13 -13.16 15.82
CA GLY A 76 1.39 -11.97 16.21
C GLY A 76 1.42 -11.78 17.72
N GLY A 77 2.15 -10.81 18.17
CA GLY A 77 2.30 -10.47 19.56
C GLY A 77 3.46 -9.52 19.76
N ALA A 78 3.52 -8.42 19.02
CA ALA A 78 4.49 -7.38 19.26
C ALA A 78 4.14 -6.66 20.57
N THR A 79 4.74 -7.12 21.66
CA THR A 79 5.03 -6.23 22.79
C THR A 79 6.11 -5.26 22.31
N SER A 80 5.71 -4.18 21.65
CA SER A 80 6.62 -3.10 21.28
C SER A 80 7.06 -2.40 22.58
N THR A 81 8.23 -2.80 23.08
CA THR A 81 9.04 -1.92 23.92
C THR A 81 9.51 -0.80 22.98
N SER A 82 8.78 0.31 22.96
CA SER A 82 9.03 1.45 22.12
C SER A 82 10.41 2.04 22.48
N ASP A 83 11.43 1.72 21.71
CA ASP A 83 12.66 2.47 21.70
C ASP A 83 12.37 3.81 20.99
N PRO A 84 12.54 4.96 21.67
CA PRO A 84 12.26 6.27 21.05
C PRO A 84 13.12 6.56 19.80
N THR A 85 14.14 5.77 19.53
CA THR A 85 14.98 5.86 18.33
C THR A 85 14.39 5.07 17.13
N ALA A 86 13.34 4.31 17.33
CA ALA A 86 12.73 3.41 16.35
C ALA A 86 11.54 4.04 15.59
N PHE A 87 11.39 5.36 15.59
CA PHE A 87 10.30 6.02 14.88
C PHE A 87 10.80 6.79 13.65
N LEU A 88 9.98 6.78 12.60
CA LEU A 88 10.11 7.71 11.48
C LEU A 88 9.41 9.03 11.84
N LYS A 89 9.80 10.11 11.16
CA LYS A 89 9.09 11.38 11.28
C LYS A 89 7.88 11.40 10.35
N GLU A 90 6.70 11.69 10.91
CA GLU A 90 5.49 11.88 10.11
C GLU A 90 5.66 13.00 9.08
N SER A 91 6.36 14.08 9.45
CA SER A 91 6.65 15.22 8.57
C SER A 91 7.46 14.83 7.32
N ASP A 92 8.25 13.74 7.38
CA ASP A 92 9.02 13.24 6.25
C ASP A 92 8.17 12.42 5.27
N ALA A 93 6.99 11.94 5.66
CA ALA A 93 6.13 11.14 4.80
C ALA A 93 5.74 11.84 3.49
N ALA A 94 5.59 13.16 3.51
CA ALA A 94 5.30 13.94 2.30
C ALA A 94 6.40 13.84 1.22
N LYS A 95 7.65 13.52 1.61
CA LYS A 95 8.78 13.35 0.69
C LYS A 95 8.60 12.17 -0.26
N ILE A 96 7.73 11.21 0.08
CA ILE A 96 7.35 10.09 -0.82
C ILE A 96 6.84 10.61 -2.17
N LYS A 97 6.20 11.77 -2.19
CA LYS A 97 5.73 12.39 -3.43
C LYS A 97 6.79 13.21 -4.18
N THR A 98 8.03 13.17 -3.77
CA THR A 98 9.15 13.83 -4.46
C THR A 98 10.09 12.86 -5.20
N ILE A 99 9.87 11.56 -5.10
CA ILE A 99 10.65 10.53 -5.79
C ILE A 99 10.35 10.52 -7.30
N PHE A 100 11.19 9.89 -8.09
CA PHE A 100 11.01 9.79 -9.55
C PHE A 100 9.65 9.13 -9.90
N TRP A 101 9.26 8.07 -9.18
CA TRP A 101 7.99 7.35 -9.37
C TRP A 101 6.81 7.93 -8.58
N SER A 102 6.85 9.20 -8.20
CA SER A 102 5.78 9.86 -7.41
C SER A 102 4.38 9.74 -8.00
N PHE A 103 4.25 9.75 -9.34
CA PHE A 103 2.96 9.58 -10.02
C PHE A 103 2.39 8.17 -9.92
N ASN A 104 3.24 7.17 -9.74
CA ASN A 104 2.81 5.79 -9.54
C ASN A 104 2.28 5.54 -8.12
N ILE A 105 2.61 6.40 -7.16
CA ILE A 105 2.10 6.29 -5.79
C ILE A 105 0.70 6.86 -5.75
N THR A 106 -0.29 5.97 -5.63
CA THR A 106 -1.71 6.34 -5.61
C THR A 106 -2.16 6.87 -4.26
N SER A 107 -1.66 6.29 -3.16
CA SER A 107 -1.90 6.76 -1.80
C SER A 107 -0.81 6.23 -0.86
N PHE A 108 -0.70 6.84 0.30
CA PHE A 108 0.09 6.34 1.43
C PHE A 108 -0.48 6.88 2.74
N ALA A 109 -0.21 6.16 3.82
CA ALA A 109 -0.65 6.56 5.15
C ALA A 109 0.42 6.22 6.19
N PRO A 110 0.93 7.21 6.94
CA PRO A 110 1.73 6.95 8.12
C PRO A 110 0.86 6.30 9.20
N GLN A 111 1.45 5.44 10.01
CA GLN A 111 0.77 4.78 11.11
C GLN A 111 1.62 4.84 12.38
N LEU A 112 0.95 5.12 13.48
CA LEU A 112 1.47 5.01 14.84
C LEU A 112 0.62 3.99 15.59
N ASN A 113 1.16 2.79 15.83
CA ASN A 113 0.47 1.73 16.54
C ASN A 113 0.74 1.85 18.03
N ILE A 114 -0.30 2.06 18.79
CA ILE A 114 -0.23 2.18 20.25
C ILE A 114 -1.30 1.32 20.93
N HIS A 115 -1.12 1.08 22.21
CA HIS A 115 -2.15 0.49 23.05
C HIS A 115 -2.67 1.53 24.02
N ALA A 116 -3.98 1.59 24.15
CA ALA A 116 -4.67 2.43 25.14
C ALA A 116 -5.71 1.60 25.89
N THR A 117 -6.27 2.13 26.96
CA THR A 117 -7.33 1.44 27.70
C THR A 117 -8.65 2.20 27.59
N VAL A 118 -9.73 1.46 27.38
CA VAL A 118 -11.12 1.94 27.41
C VAL A 118 -11.83 1.16 28.48
N ASN A 119 -12.32 1.81 29.53
CA ASN A 119 -13.00 1.17 30.67
C ASN A 119 -12.21 -0.02 31.26
N GLY A 120 -10.88 0.05 31.25
CA GLY A 120 -10.01 -1.03 31.76
C GLY A 120 -9.66 -2.12 30.74
N THR A 121 -10.26 -2.13 29.55
CA THR A 121 -9.95 -3.06 28.46
C THR A 121 -8.81 -2.48 27.62
N ASN A 122 -7.80 -3.31 27.32
CA ASN A 122 -6.70 -2.90 26.42
C ASN A 122 -7.16 -2.91 24.96
N VAL A 123 -6.94 -1.80 24.27
CA VAL A 123 -7.42 -1.56 22.90
C VAL A 123 -6.24 -1.21 22.01
N PRO A 124 -6.03 -1.94 20.89
CA PRO A 124 -5.11 -1.54 19.84
C PRO A 124 -5.62 -0.28 19.15
N VAL A 125 -4.77 0.74 19.06
CA VAL A 125 -5.11 2.03 18.48
C VAL A 125 -4.09 2.36 17.38
N VAL A 126 -4.59 2.70 16.20
CA VAL A 126 -3.79 3.08 15.05
C VAL A 126 -4.03 4.57 14.76
N GLY A 127 -3.02 5.39 15.01
CA GLY A 127 -3.01 6.79 14.61
C GLY A 127 -2.60 6.91 13.16
N THR A 128 -3.41 7.52 12.30
CA THR A 128 -3.14 7.59 10.86
C THR A 128 -3.74 8.83 10.20
N TRP A 129 -3.44 9.02 8.91
CA TRP A 129 -4.15 9.96 8.06
C TRP A 129 -5.31 9.25 7.38
N PHE A 130 -6.48 9.88 7.37
CA PHE A 130 -7.67 9.35 6.72
C PHE A 130 -7.79 9.84 5.28
N ASN A 131 -7.82 11.18 5.11
CA ASN A 131 -7.99 11.84 3.81
C ASN A 131 -7.24 13.18 3.82
N LYS A 132 -5.93 13.10 4.04
CA LYS A 132 -5.05 14.26 4.27
C LYS A 132 -4.73 14.97 2.97
N ASN A 133 -5.01 16.27 2.93
CA ASN A 133 -4.55 17.15 1.87
C ASN A 133 -3.07 17.53 2.12
N LEU A 134 -2.19 17.01 1.27
CA LEU A 134 -0.77 17.34 1.31
C LEU A 134 -0.42 18.37 0.23
N LYS A 135 0.24 19.42 0.65
CA LYS A 135 0.90 20.37 -0.24
C LYS A 135 2.34 19.90 -0.43
N ILE A 136 2.69 19.47 -1.63
CA ILE A 136 4.02 18.99 -1.98
C ILE A 136 4.95 20.20 -2.22
N SER A 137 6.26 19.99 -2.07
CA SER A 137 7.29 21.02 -2.31
C SER A 137 7.25 21.61 -3.72
N THR A 138 6.70 20.85 -4.70
CA THR A 138 6.48 21.32 -6.08
C THR A 138 5.34 22.34 -6.22
N GLY A 139 4.55 22.55 -5.15
CA GLY A 139 3.35 23.39 -5.14
C GLY A 139 2.05 22.67 -5.48
N GLU A 140 2.11 21.41 -5.87
CA GLU A 140 0.94 20.56 -6.12
C GLU A 140 0.28 20.12 -4.82
N THR A 141 -1.02 19.83 -4.89
CA THR A 141 -1.78 19.27 -3.77
C THR A 141 -2.23 17.86 -4.13
N THR A 142 -2.02 16.91 -3.22
CA THR A 142 -2.46 15.54 -3.35
C THR A 142 -3.22 15.11 -2.10
N VAL A 143 -4.18 14.21 -2.27
CA VAL A 143 -4.94 13.62 -1.16
C VAL A 143 -4.43 12.22 -0.92
N VAL A 144 -4.06 11.91 0.32
CA VAL A 144 -3.52 10.62 0.73
C VAL A 144 -4.13 10.17 2.05
N GLY A 145 -4.06 8.88 2.35
CA GLY A 145 -4.59 8.35 3.60
C GLY A 145 -5.28 7.01 3.44
N VAL A 146 -5.72 6.48 4.56
CA VAL A 146 -6.30 5.13 4.68
C VAL A 146 -7.60 4.99 3.86
N GLU A 147 -8.43 6.04 3.77
CA GLU A 147 -9.68 6.01 3.00
C GLU A 147 -9.44 5.56 1.54
N GLY A 148 -8.41 6.11 0.89
CA GLY A 148 -8.04 5.73 -0.49
C GLY A 148 -7.34 4.36 -0.59
N MET A 149 -6.85 3.82 0.53
CA MET A 149 -6.11 2.56 0.57
C MET A 149 -6.96 1.36 0.94
N ARG A 150 -8.02 1.54 1.72
CA ARG A 150 -8.88 0.48 2.29
C ARG A 150 -10.24 0.41 1.58
N SER A 151 -10.24 0.38 0.25
CA SER A 151 -11.46 0.41 -0.57
C SER A 151 -12.39 -0.80 -0.36
N TRP A 152 -11.87 -1.91 0.19
CA TRP A 152 -12.65 -3.11 0.48
C TRP A 152 -13.31 -3.10 1.87
N TRP A 153 -12.92 -2.17 2.75
CA TRP A 153 -13.57 -2.06 4.05
C TRP A 153 -15.01 -1.62 3.90
N GLN A 154 -15.90 -2.34 4.58
CA GLN A 154 -17.31 -1.97 4.66
C GLN A 154 -17.50 -1.07 5.88
N LEU A 155 -17.69 0.22 5.64
CA LEU A 155 -17.84 1.22 6.70
C LEU A 155 -19.32 1.56 6.90
N ASP A 156 -19.83 1.28 8.08
CA ASP A 156 -21.14 1.78 8.55
C ASP A 156 -20.92 3.10 9.28
N GLY A 157 -21.18 4.21 8.58
CA GLY A 157 -20.92 5.54 9.06
C GLY A 157 -20.11 6.39 8.09
N LYS A 158 -19.18 7.17 8.62
CA LYS A 158 -18.31 8.07 7.84
C LYS A 158 -16.88 7.99 8.31
N TRP A 159 -15.94 8.17 7.39
CA TRP A 159 -14.54 8.35 7.74
C TRP A 159 -14.34 9.55 8.64
N PRO A 160 -13.44 9.48 9.63
CA PRO A 160 -13.08 10.62 10.47
C PRO A 160 -12.42 11.72 9.65
N LYS A 161 -12.47 12.94 10.16
CA LYS A 161 -11.65 14.03 9.61
C LYS A 161 -10.27 13.97 10.23
N ASP A 162 -9.24 14.21 9.43
CA ASP A 162 -7.90 14.44 9.94
C ASP A 162 -7.90 15.64 10.90
N ASP A 163 -6.98 15.61 11.86
CA ASP A 163 -6.85 16.64 12.90
C ASP A 163 -8.12 16.86 13.74
N SER A 164 -8.87 15.79 14.02
CA SER A 164 -10.08 15.81 14.85
C SER A 164 -10.09 14.69 15.89
N ASP A 165 -10.85 14.87 16.96
CA ASP A 165 -11.06 13.83 17.98
C ASP A 165 -12.15 12.83 17.55
N GLN A 166 -11.98 12.29 16.35
CA GLN A 166 -12.87 11.31 15.74
C GLN A 166 -12.11 10.03 15.45
N GLY A 167 -12.85 8.92 15.35
CA GLY A 167 -12.28 7.63 15.01
C GLY A 167 -13.30 6.69 14.38
N VAL A 168 -12.78 5.63 13.74
CA VAL A 168 -13.56 4.49 13.28
C VAL A 168 -13.06 3.24 14.01
N ILE A 169 -14.00 2.39 14.41
CA ILE A 169 -13.71 1.20 15.19
C ILE A 169 -14.05 -0.06 14.40
N GLY A 170 -13.22 -1.07 14.52
CA GLY A 170 -13.47 -2.37 13.90
C GLY A 170 -14.65 -3.08 14.56
N LYS A 171 -15.38 -3.85 13.78
CA LYS A 171 -16.61 -4.54 14.17
C LYS A 171 -16.43 -5.47 15.38
N THR A 172 -15.31 -6.18 15.45
CA THR A 172 -15.01 -7.07 16.58
C THR A 172 -14.82 -6.27 17.86
N LEU A 173 -13.98 -5.23 17.81
CA LEU A 173 -13.70 -4.38 18.96
C LEU A 173 -14.95 -3.60 19.41
N ALA A 174 -15.76 -3.11 18.46
CA ALA A 174 -17.03 -2.43 18.77
C ALA A 174 -17.97 -3.34 19.55
N SER A 175 -18.07 -4.61 19.15
CA SER A 175 -18.88 -5.61 19.83
C SER A 175 -18.36 -5.93 21.24
N GLU A 176 -17.04 -6.04 21.42
CA GLU A 176 -16.39 -6.29 22.71
C GLU A 176 -16.61 -5.14 23.71
N LEU A 177 -16.54 -3.91 23.23
CA LEU A 177 -16.73 -2.71 24.05
C LEU A 177 -18.21 -2.33 24.22
N GLY A 178 -19.12 -2.92 23.44
CA GLY A 178 -20.53 -2.59 23.45
C GLY A 178 -20.83 -1.18 22.94
N VAL A 179 -20.07 -0.69 21.94
CA VAL A 179 -20.19 0.66 21.39
C VAL A 179 -20.65 0.63 19.93
N THR A 180 -21.23 1.74 19.49
CA THR A 180 -21.78 1.91 18.13
C THR A 180 -21.39 3.25 17.53
N THR A 181 -21.70 3.43 16.25
CA THR A 181 -21.52 4.71 15.56
C THR A 181 -22.26 5.84 16.28
N GLY A 182 -21.55 6.92 16.58
CA GLY A 182 -22.07 8.10 17.31
C GLY A 182 -21.66 8.17 18.77
N ASP A 183 -21.25 7.06 19.37
CA ASP A 183 -20.79 7.00 20.74
C ASP A 183 -19.46 7.73 20.93
N THR A 184 -19.18 8.12 22.18
CA THR A 184 -17.89 8.72 22.56
C THR A 184 -17.21 7.82 23.57
N ILE A 185 -15.99 7.40 23.26
CA ILE A 185 -15.14 6.60 24.13
C ILE A 185 -14.00 7.43 24.70
N THR A 186 -13.53 7.08 25.87
CA THR A 186 -12.38 7.72 26.50
C THR A 186 -11.18 6.78 26.46
N LEU A 187 -10.14 7.19 25.73
CA LEU A 187 -8.86 6.49 25.66
C LEU A 187 -7.95 6.98 26.78
N ASN A 188 -7.41 6.05 27.56
CA ASN A 188 -6.42 6.33 28.59
C ASN A 188 -5.12 5.62 28.27
N LYS A 189 -4.00 6.34 28.35
CA LYS A 189 -2.66 5.77 28.15
C LYS A 189 -1.70 6.30 29.19
N THR A 190 -0.96 5.40 29.82
CA THR A 190 0.21 5.78 30.62
C THR A 190 1.44 5.66 29.73
N THR A 191 2.15 6.78 29.54
CA THR A 191 3.36 6.84 28.71
C THR A 191 4.54 6.18 29.42
N ALA A 192 5.64 5.94 28.69
CA ALA A 192 6.88 5.42 29.25
C ALA A 192 7.46 6.32 30.37
N SER A 193 7.20 7.62 30.31
CA SER A 193 7.57 8.58 31.35
C SER A 193 6.66 8.59 32.59
N GLY A 194 5.62 7.74 32.60
CA GLY A 194 4.63 7.67 33.70
C GLY A 194 3.51 8.71 33.61
N LYS A 195 3.50 9.56 32.58
CA LYS A 195 2.45 10.55 32.36
C LYS A 195 1.16 9.85 31.93
N LYS A 196 0.03 10.21 32.52
CA LYS A 196 -1.29 9.72 32.15
C LYS A 196 -1.94 10.71 31.20
N ASN A 197 -2.19 10.26 29.98
CA ASN A 197 -2.90 11.03 28.97
C ASN A 197 -4.30 10.44 28.76
N GLU A 198 -5.26 11.31 28.52
CA GLU A 198 -6.65 10.97 28.26
C GLU A 198 -7.10 11.71 26.99
N GLN A 199 -7.82 10.99 26.11
CA GLN A 199 -8.43 11.57 24.91
C GLN A 199 -9.85 11.01 24.72
N LYS A 200 -10.79 11.91 24.42
CA LYS A 200 -12.19 11.54 24.13
C LYS A 200 -12.35 11.44 22.62
N ILE A 201 -12.73 10.28 22.12
CA ILE A 201 -12.88 9.99 20.70
C ILE A 201 -14.34 9.74 20.39
N LYS A 202 -14.89 10.52 19.45
CA LYS A 202 -16.20 10.30 18.89
C LYS A 202 -16.12 9.29 17.76
N LEU A 203 -16.83 8.18 17.88
CA LEU A 203 -16.91 7.15 16.84
C LEU A 203 -17.80 7.63 15.70
N THR A 204 -17.23 7.77 14.51
CA THR A 204 -17.94 8.22 13.29
C THR A 204 -18.39 7.07 12.42
N GLY A 205 -17.90 5.86 12.65
CA GLY A 205 -18.27 4.66 11.94
C GLY A 205 -17.71 3.39 12.57
N VAL A 206 -18.34 2.27 12.22
CA VAL A 206 -17.87 0.91 12.50
C VAL A 206 -17.47 0.29 11.16
N TYR A 207 -16.26 -0.23 11.06
CA TYR A 207 -15.80 -0.87 9.83
C TYR A 207 -15.71 -2.39 9.97
N ASP A 208 -15.92 -3.08 8.86
CA ASP A 208 -15.64 -4.50 8.69
C ASP A 208 -14.54 -4.66 7.62
N SER A 209 -13.35 -5.03 8.05
CA SER A 209 -12.18 -5.24 7.18
C SER A 209 -12.14 -6.66 6.59
N GLY A 210 -12.84 -7.60 7.22
CA GLY A 210 -12.79 -9.02 6.89
C GLY A 210 -11.55 -9.75 7.41
N ASP A 211 -10.69 -9.08 8.18
CA ASP A 211 -9.43 -9.60 8.73
C ASP A 211 -9.19 -9.17 10.18
N GLU A 212 -7.95 -9.27 10.66
CA GLU A 212 -7.56 -8.96 12.05
C GLU A 212 -7.68 -7.46 12.39
N ASP A 213 -7.69 -6.57 11.39
CA ASP A 213 -7.89 -5.13 11.60
C ASP A 213 -9.23 -4.82 12.26
N ASN A 214 -10.22 -5.74 12.21
CA ASN A 214 -11.49 -5.63 12.94
C ASN A 214 -11.34 -5.52 14.47
N GLY A 215 -10.17 -5.83 15.01
CA GLY A 215 -9.83 -5.69 16.44
C GLY A 215 -9.23 -4.33 16.81
N SER A 216 -9.19 -3.35 15.91
CA SER A 216 -8.46 -2.10 16.10
C SER A 216 -9.35 -0.86 16.05
N LEU A 217 -8.87 0.22 16.66
CA LEU A 217 -9.46 1.56 16.60
C LEU A 217 -8.54 2.48 15.79
N TYR A 218 -9.04 3.08 14.72
CA TYR A 218 -8.32 4.05 13.93
C TYR A 218 -8.72 5.47 14.31
N ILE A 219 -7.72 6.31 14.62
CA ILE A 219 -7.89 7.72 15.01
C ILE A 219 -6.93 8.59 14.21
N ALA A 220 -7.10 9.92 14.27
CA ALA A 220 -6.16 10.83 13.64
C ALA A 220 -4.75 10.69 14.23
N SER A 221 -3.72 10.76 13.38
CA SER A 221 -2.32 10.62 13.78
C SER A 221 -1.94 11.63 14.88
N SER A 222 -2.35 12.89 14.73
CA SER A 222 -2.10 13.93 15.72
C SER A 222 -2.66 13.59 17.11
N THR A 223 -3.86 12.99 17.17
CA THR A 223 -4.49 12.57 18.43
C THR A 223 -3.74 11.39 19.06
N ALA A 224 -3.32 10.40 18.25
CA ALA A 224 -2.51 9.28 18.72
C ALA A 224 -1.14 9.72 19.27
N GLN A 225 -0.49 10.65 18.58
CA GLN A 225 0.79 11.21 19.00
C GLN A 225 0.69 11.97 20.34
N VAL A 226 -0.37 12.75 20.52
CA VAL A 226 -0.65 13.42 21.80
C VAL A 226 -0.93 12.39 22.90
N LEU A 227 -1.72 11.36 22.62
CA LEU A 227 -2.03 10.31 23.58
C LEU A 227 -0.78 9.52 24.02
N ALA A 228 0.12 9.25 23.07
CA ALA A 228 1.36 8.52 23.30
C ALA A 228 2.52 9.39 23.84
N ASP A 229 2.40 10.72 23.78
CA ASP A 229 3.50 11.68 24.04
C ASP A 229 4.68 11.46 23.08
N LEU A 230 4.37 11.22 21.80
CA LEU A 230 5.31 10.94 20.72
C LEU A 230 5.06 11.90 19.53
N PRO A 231 5.41 13.19 19.66
CA PRO A 231 5.18 14.17 18.60
C PRO A 231 5.97 13.83 17.33
N ASP A 232 5.35 14.03 16.16
CA ASP A 232 5.95 13.80 14.84
C ASP A 232 6.53 12.38 14.65
N SER A 233 5.96 11.37 15.32
CA SER A 233 6.48 10.00 15.32
C SER A 233 5.49 9.05 14.72
N VAL A 234 5.98 8.16 13.83
CA VAL A 234 5.23 7.04 13.25
C VAL A 234 6.12 5.80 13.20
N ASP A 235 5.55 4.63 13.39
CA ASP A 235 6.28 3.36 13.38
C ASP A 235 6.37 2.74 11.99
N LYS A 236 5.40 3.05 11.11
CA LYS A 236 5.43 2.61 9.71
C LYS A 236 4.70 3.59 8.80
N ILE A 237 5.02 3.51 7.51
CA ILE A 237 4.25 4.17 6.46
C ILE A 237 3.84 3.10 5.45
N GLU A 238 2.56 2.93 5.25
CA GLU A 238 2.03 2.08 4.21
C GLU A 238 1.92 2.86 2.91
N VAL A 239 2.41 2.28 1.81
CA VAL A 239 2.42 2.92 0.50
C VAL A 239 1.71 2.02 -0.50
N LYS A 240 0.77 2.59 -1.25
CA LYS A 240 0.06 1.96 -2.36
C LYS A 240 0.58 2.55 -3.66
N ALA A 241 1.29 1.73 -4.43
CA ALA A 241 1.88 2.13 -5.70
C ALA A 241 1.42 1.24 -6.86
N LEU A 242 1.28 1.84 -8.04
CA LEU A 242 1.13 1.09 -9.30
C LEU A 242 2.50 0.60 -9.74
N THR A 243 2.69 -0.71 -9.76
CA THR A 243 3.99 -1.34 -9.98
C THR A 243 3.97 -2.28 -11.17
N THR A 244 5.15 -2.47 -11.77
CA THR A 244 5.40 -3.51 -12.77
C THR A 244 5.81 -4.80 -12.05
N PRO A 245 5.34 -5.98 -12.48
CA PRO A 245 5.76 -7.26 -11.90
C PRO A 245 7.29 -7.41 -11.91
N GLU A 246 7.84 -7.90 -10.80
CA GLU A 246 9.28 -8.09 -10.67
C GLU A 246 9.80 -9.20 -11.57
N ASN A 247 10.95 -8.95 -12.19
CA ASN A 247 11.72 -9.90 -12.98
C ASN A 247 13.03 -10.27 -12.28
N ASP A 248 13.92 -11.02 -12.96
CA ASP A 248 15.22 -11.41 -12.42
C ASP A 248 16.11 -10.22 -12.08
N LEU A 249 16.06 -9.15 -12.88
CA LEU A 249 16.81 -7.92 -12.61
C LEU A 249 16.31 -7.24 -11.34
N ALA A 250 14.99 -7.11 -11.16
CA ALA A 250 14.40 -6.52 -9.98
C ALA A 250 14.75 -7.33 -8.71
N ARG A 251 14.71 -8.67 -8.78
CA ARG A 251 15.12 -9.54 -7.66
C ARG A 251 16.61 -9.43 -7.34
N LYS A 252 17.48 -9.35 -8.35
CA LYS A 252 18.90 -9.10 -8.17
C LYS A 252 19.17 -7.77 -7.49
N ALA A 253 18.46 -6.72 -7.92
CA ALA A 253 18.53 -5.39 -7.34
C ALA A 253 18.03 -5.35 -5.89
N ALA A 254 16.91 -6.00 -5.58
CA ALA A 254 16.36 -6.07 -4.23
C ALA A 254 17.32 -6.76 -3.26
N ALA A 255 18.07 -7.77 -3.73
CA ALA A 255 19.08 -8.45 -2.91
C ALA A 255 20.33 -7.58 -2.67
N ASN A 256 20.84 -6.90 -3.69
CA ASN A 256 22.00 -6.01 -3.59
C ASN A 256 22.06 -5.04 -4.79
N PRO A 257 21.56 -3.81 -4.66
CA PRO A 257 21.62 -2.82 -5.74
C PRO A 257 23.04 -2.48 -6.19
N ALA A 258 24.02 -2.54 -5.28
CA ALA A 258 25.41 -2.25 -5.59
C ALA A 258 26.11 -3.32 -6.47
N ALA A 259 25.49 -4.50 -6.62
CA ALA A 259 26.01 -5.57 -7.49
C ALA A 259 25.54 -5.45 -8.95
N LEU A 260 24.73 -4.45 -9.29
CA LEU A 260 24.28 -4.18 -10.64
C LEU A 260 25.37 -3.49 -11.46
N SER A 261 25.44 -3.80 -12.77
CA SER A 261 26.14 -2.95 -13.71
C SER A 261 25.42 -1.61 -13.88
N GLN A 262 26.09 -0.61 -14.41
CA GLN A 262 25.45 0.71 -14.62
C GLN A 262 24.19 0.62 -15.49
N GLU A 263 24.24 -0.15 -16.59
CA GLU A 263 23.09 -0.36 -17.48
C GLU A 263 21.93 -1.09 -16.80
N GLU A 264 22.24 -2.12 -15.99
CA GLU A 264 21.24 -2.84 -15.18
C GLU A 264 20.61 -1.90 -14.15
N TRP A 265 21.43 -1.07 -13.48
CA TRP A 265 20.99 -0.12 -12.48
C TRP A 265 20.06 0.94 -13.08
N GLU A 266 20.43 1.54 -14.20
CA GLU A 266 19.60 2.52 -14.91
C GLU A 266 18.27 1.90 -15.35
N THR A 267 18.30 0.69 -15.91
CA THR A 267 17.10 -0.02 -16.35
C THR A 267 16.16 -0.30 -15.16
N TRP A 268 16.70 -0.78 -14.06
CA TRP A 268 15.93 -1.08 -12.85
C TRP A 268 15.37 0.20 -12.20
N TYR A 269 16.20 1.21 -12.01
CA TYR A 269 15.80 2.47 -11.37
C TYR A 269 14.71 3.20 -12.15
N CYS A 270 14.79 3.16 -13.48
CA CYS A 270 13.81 3.74 -14.41
C CYS A 270 12.63 2.81 -14.74
N THR A 271 12.46 1.69 -14.04
CA THR A 271 11.28 0.82 -14.15
C THR A 271 10.52 0.82 -12.84
N ALA A 272 9.18 0.92 -12.89
CA ALA A 272 8.32 1.01 -11.71
C ALA A 272 8.18 -0.34 -10.97
N TYR A 273 9.30 -1.00 -10.67
CA TYR A 273 9.29 -2.17 -9.80
C TYR A 273 9.02 -1.78 -8.34
N PRO A 274 8.38 -2.63 -7.55
CA PRO A 274 8.23 -2.39 -6.11
C PRO A 274 9.57 -2.12 -5.43
N SER A 275 10.61 -2.88 -5.77
CA SER A 275 11.97 -2.72 -5.24
C SER A 275 12.63 -1.40 -5.64
N SER A 276 12.40 -0.91 -6.86
CA SER A 276 12.91 0.39 -7.32
C SER A 276 12.23 1.55 -6.60
N ILE A 277 10.89 1.48 -6.45
CA ILE A 277 10.12 2.50 -5.72
C ILE A 277 10.52 2.50 -4.23
N ALA A 278 10.66 1.32 -3.61
CA ALA A 278 11.10 1.18 -2.23
C ALA A 278 12.47 1.83 -2.01
N TYR A 279 13.44 1.53 -2.88
CA TYR A 279 14.77 2.13 -2.84
C TYR A 279 14.73 3.67 -2.91
N GLN A 280 13.94 4.24 -3.82
CA GLN A 280 13.78 5.69 -3.95
C GLN A 280 13.09 6.34 -2.74
N ILE A 281 12.20 5.61 -2.06
CA ILE A 281 11.60 6.07 -0.80
C ILE A 281 12.68 6.13 0.30
N GLU A 282 13.56 5.13 0.38
CA GLU A 282 14.68 5.13 1.35
C GLU A 282 15.65 6.30 1.12
N GLU A 283 15.85 6.72 -0.13
CA GLU A 283 16.70 7.87 -0.44
C GLU A 283 16.16 9.20 0.12
N VAL A 284 14.84 9.33 0.23
CA VAL A 284 14.19 10.59 0.64
C VAL A 284 13.75 10.60 2.11
N ILE A 285 13.60 9.44 2.76
CA ILE A 285 13.22 9.32 4.17
C ILE A 285 14.43 8.83 4.98
N PRO A 286 15.09 9.71 5.76
CA PRO A 286 16.25 9.33 6.53
C PRO A 286 15.95 8.23 7.56
N GLY A 287 16.80 7.20 7.59
CA GLY A 287 16.68 6.09 8.55
C GLY A 287 15.56 5.10 8.28
N ALA A 288 14.90 5.19 7.11
CA ALA A 288 13.89 4.24 6.69
C ALA A 288 14.48 3.03 5.96
N VAL A 289 13.74 1.93 6.02
CA VAL A 289 13.84 0.78 5.12
C VAL A 289 12.46 0.52 4.54
N ALA A 290 12.39 0.40 3.23
CA ALA A 290 11.15 0.13 2.52
C ALA A 290 11.20 -1.30 1.95
N LYS A 291 10.14 -2.07 2.19
CA LYS A 291 10.03 -3.45 1.76
C LYS A 291 8.72 -3.66 1.00
N GLN A 292 8.76 -4.53 0.02
CA GLN A 292 7.55 -5.06 -0.61
C GLN A 292 6.82 -5.96 0.40
N VAL A 293 5.50 -5.85 0.45
CA VAL A 293 4.62 -6.70 1.26
C VAL A 293 4.28 -7.98 0.51
#